data_21dfe00af5c7cedfe99d115db0f74f72
#
_entry.id   21dfe00af5c7cedfe99d115db0f74f72
#
_cell.length_a   1.000
_cell.length_b   1.000
_cell.length_c   1.000
_cell.angle_alpha   90.00
_cell.angle_beta   90.00
_cell.angle_gamma   90.00
#
_symmetry.space_group_name_H-M   'P 1'
#
loop_
_entity.id
_entity.type
_entity.pdbx_description
1 polymer ?
#
loop_
_entity_poly.entity_id
_entity_poly.type
_entity_poly.pdbx_seq_one_letter_code
_entity_poly.pdbx_strand_id
1 'polypeptide(L)'
;MPEVASSTVESPTHIAMRHDLRRIALRIKDLAVDEFSPEQLKSLNIRIDPMILDETSPRKPSYFAPYPAHLVPDPDEEVLGGAYNGIDDEMEPFTRPANHYPFQGLYKYAEPAYGCYRITDLNGPTYPHVKAVMYNNMVTTDDSMILYGELFPMVRIMITQFWKAQFAHQMVSPVLIISLMGFKARVIEAYFKNQILAVRPTKMYDFTHANPAAFKMFVQWYMGPPVGDTIQPS
;
A
#
# COMPACT_ATOMS: atom_id res chain seq x y z
N MET A 1 20.90 35.27 6.17
CA MET A 1 19.59 35.36 6.82
C MET A 1 18.91 34.02 6.67
N PRO A 2 18.51 33.34 7.72
CA PRO A 2 17.77 32.08 7.56
C PRO A 2 16.36 32.46 7.07
N GLU A 3 15.97 31.85 5.95
CA GLU A 3 14.61 31.89 5.42
C GLU A 3 13.65 31.37 6.48
N VAL A 4 12.76 32.23 6.92
CA VAL A 4 11.67 31.86 7.83
C VAL A 4 10.79 30.87 7.04
N ALA A 5 10.85 29.61 7.39
CA ALA A 5 9.94 28.60 6.88
C ALA A 5 8.50 29.10 7.13
N SER A 6 7.79 29.48 6.07
CA SER A 6 6.40 29.86 6.16
C SER A 6 5.65 28.64 6.70
N SER A 7 5.08 28.76 7.88
CA SER A 7 4.21 27.74 8.42
C SER A 7 3.02 27.61 7.48
N THR A 8 3.00 26.56 6.67
CA THR A 8 1.88 26.26 5.79
C THR A 8 0.69 25.94 6.66
N VAL A 9 -0.27 26.87 6.75
CA VAL A 9 -1.50 26.68 7.52
C VAL A 9 -2.29 25.57 6.83
N GLU A 10 -2.57 24.51 7.57
CA GLU A 10 -3.36 23.39 7.08
C GLU A 10 -4.77 23.85 6.68
N SER A 11 -5.25 23.47 5.48
CA SER A 11 -6.57 23.86 5.02
C SER A 11 -7.69 23.10 5.76
N PRO A 12 -8.90 23.71 5.92
CA PRO A 12 -10.04 23.01 6.49
C PRO A 12 -10.39 21.69 5.75
N THR A 13 -10.22 21.67 4.45
CA THR A 13 -10.44 20.47 3.62
C THR A 13 -9.46 19.36 4.00
N HIS A 14 -8.18 19.67 4.16
CA HIS A 14 -7.16 18.69 4.55
C HIS A 14 -7.44 18.13 5.97
N ILE A 15 -7.88 18.98 6.90
CA ILE A 15 -8.31 18.54 8.24
C ILE A 15 -9.49 17.58 8.14
N ALA A 16 -10.51 17.92 7.33
CA ALA A 16 -11.69 17.08 7.13
C ALA A 16 -11.31 15.68 6.57
N MET A 17 -10.41 15.63 5.57
CA MET A 17 -9.93 14.38 5.00
C MET A 17 -9.24 13.47 6.03
N ARG A 18 -8.43 14.04 6.91
CA ARG A 18 -7.82 13.28 8.02
C ARG A 18 -8.87 12.70 8.97
N HIS A 19 -9.90 13.48 9.28
CA HIS A 19 -11.01 13.03 10.13
C HIS A 19 -11.80 11.90 9.47
N ASP A 20 -12.06 12.00 8.17
CA ASP A 20 -12.78 10.98 7.41
C ASP A 20 -12.00 9.67 7.35
N LEU A 21 -10.69 9.72 7.05
CA LEU A 21 -9.83 8.53 7.08
C LEU A 21 -9.76 7.89 8.47
N ARG A 22 -9.69 8.70 9.54
CA ARG A 22 -9.72 8.16 10.91
C ARG A 22 -11.05 7.46 11.22
N ARG A 23 -12.16 8.00 10.75
CA ARG A 23 -13.48 7.40 10.90
C ARG A 23 -13.56 6.06 10.15
N ILE A 24 -13.03 6.01 8.92
CA ILE A 24 -12.93 4.75 8.15
C ILE A 24 -12.08 3.74 8.93
N ALA A 25 -10.91 4.12 9.44
CA ALA A 25 -10.04 3.23 10.22
C ALA A 25 -10.74 2.66 11.47
N LEU A 26 -11.52 3.47 12.18
CA LEU A 26 -12.30 3.00 13.34
C LEU A 26 -13.36 2.00 12.90
N ARG A 27 -14.13 2.30 11.86
CA ARG A 27 -15.17 1.39 11.34
C ARG A 27 -14.60 0.07 10.82
N ILE A 28 -13.42 0.09 10.18
CA ILE A 28 -12.70 -1.13 9.79
C ILE A 28 -12.43 -2.00 11.02
N LYS A 29 -11.96 -1.42 12.11
CA LYS A 29 -11.71 -2.15 13.37
C LYS A 29 -13.01 -2.68 14.00
N ASP A 30 -14.08 -1.88 13.99
CA ASP A 30 -15.35 -2.21 14.63
C ASP A 30 -16.06 -3.38 13.94
N LEU A 31 -15.84 -3.59 12.65
CA LEU A 31 -16.39 -4.74 11.92
C LEU A 31 -15.78 -6.07 12.38
N ALA A 32 -14.58 -6.06 12.96
CA ALA A 32 -13.91 -7.23 13.53
C ALA A 32 -13.89 -8.44 12.60
N VAL A 33 -13.67 -8.23 11.31
CA VAL A 33 -13.53 -9.28 10.29
C VAL A 33 -12.10 -9.32 9.79
N ASP A 34 -11.65 -10.48 9.36
CA ASP A 34 -10.30 -10.67 8.82
C ASP A 34 -10.24 -10.45 7.30
N GLU A 35 -11.39 -10.55 6.62
CA GLU A 35 -11.56 -10.34 5.20
C GLU A 35 -12.86 -9.56 4.93
N PHE A 36 -12.81 -8.58 4.01
CA PHE A 36 -13.94 -7.71 3.67
C PHE A 36 -14.53 -8.08 2.32
N SER A 37 -15.84 -8.28 2.27
CA SER A 37 -16.58 -8.40 1.03
C SER A 37 -16.78 -7.04 0.35
N PRO A 38 -17.07 -7.01 -0.98
CA PRO A 38 -17.38 -5.79 -1.69
C PRO A 38 -18.53 -4.99 -1.06
N GLU A 39 -19.55 -5.65 -0.49
CA GLU A 39 -20.69 -5.01 0.18
C GLU A 39 -20.26 -4.32 1.48
N GLN A 40 -19.42 -5.00 2.28
CA GLN A 40 -18.86 -4.40 3.50
C GLN A 40 -17.99 -3.19 3.17
N LEU A 41 -17.12 -3.29 2.15
CA LEU A 41 -16.28 -2.18 1.68
C LEU A 41 -17.13 -1.00 1.21
N LYS A 42 -18.18 -1.26 0.43
CA LYS A 42 -19.13 -0.22 0.01
C LYS A 42 -19.81 0.47 1.20
N SER A 43 -20.16 -0.28 2.25
CA SER A 43 -20.74 0.30 3.48
C SER A 43 -19.78 1.23 4.22
N LEU A 44 -18.48 1.04 4.06
CA LEU A 44 -17.41 1.87 4.60
C LEU A 44 -17.06 3.08 3.71
N ASN A 45 -17.77 3.28 2.60
CA ASN A 45 -17.44 4.27 1.56
C ASN A 45 -16.10 3.98 0.88
N ILE A 46 -15.79 2.69 0.71
CA ILE A 46 -14.61 2.19 0.01
C ILE A 46 -15.06 1.64 -1.35
N ARG A 47 -14.41 2.11 -2.41
CA ARG A 47 -14.64 1.65 -3.77
C ARG A 47 -13.52 0.73 -4.22
N ILE A 48 -13.90 -0.46 -4.68
CA ILE A 48 -12.99 -1.40 -5.35
C ILE A 48 -13.00 -1.09 -6.84
N ASP A 49 -11.81 -0.87 -7.40
CA ASP A 49 -11.59 -0.54 -8.81
C ASP A 49 -10.36 -1.33 -9.33
N PRO A 50 -10.52 -2.59 -9.76
CA PRO A 50 -9.40 -3.45 -10.11
C PRO A 50 -8.49 -2.85 -11.18
N MET A 51 -7.17 -2.98 -10.97
CA MET A 51 -6.15 -2.44 -11.87
C MET A 51 -5.33 -3.53 -12.57
N ILE A 52 -4.56 -3.12 -13.57
CA ILE A 52 -3.64 -3.96 -14.33
C ILE A 52 -2.26 -3.28 -14.33
N LEU A 53 -1.22 -4.07 -14.03
CA LEU A 53 0.18 -3.61 -14.08
C LEU A 53 0.70 -3.60 -15.52
N ASP A 54 0.11 -2.75 -16.34
CA ASP A 54 0.49 -2.52 -17.73
C ASP A 54 0.41 -1.03 -18.01
N GLU A 55 1.54 -0.43 -18.38
CA GLU A 55 1.66 1.02 -18.61
C GLU A 55 0.74 1.52 -19.74
N THR A 56 0.40 0.68 -20.68
CA THR A 56 -0.50 1.00 -21.80
C THR A 56 -1.98 0.84 -21.43
N SER A 57 -2.29 0.18 -20.31
CA SER A 57 -3.65 -0.07 -19.88
C SER A 57 -4.33 1.21 -19.34
N PRO A 58 -5.59 1.48 -19.70
CA PRO A 58 -6.37 2.54 -19.05
C PRO A 58 -6.66 2.24 -17.57
N ARG A 59 -6.48 1.00 -17.14
CA ARG A 59 -6.65 0.56 -15.74
C ARG A 59 -5.33 0.44 -14.98
N LYS A 60 -4.24 1.03 -15.49
CA LYS A 60 -2.95 1.09 -14.78
C LYS A 60 -3.06 1.84 -13.45
N PRO A 61 -2.09 1.73 -12.53
CA PRO A 61 -1.98 2.60 -11.37
C PRO A 61 -2.05 4.07 -11.75
N SER A 62 -2.76 4.86 -10.92
CA SER A 62 -3.00 6.29 -11.19
C SER A 62 -1.89 7.19 -10.67
N TYR A 63 -1.22 6.76 -9.60
CA TYR A 63 -0.24 7.56 -8.87
C TYR A 63 1.17 6.96 -8.89
N PHE A 64 1.36 5.85 -9.56
CA PHE A 64 2.65 5.19 -9.69
C PHE A 64 2.89 4.80 -11.14
N ALA A 65 4.13 4.94 -11.59
CA ALA A 65 4.59 4.48 -12.90
C ALA A 65 5.62 3.36 -12.72
N PRO A 66 5.80 2.47 -13.70
CA PRO A 66 6.81 1.43 -13.61
C PRO A 66 8.22 2.00 -13.82
N TYR A 67 9.20 1.36 -13.21
CA TYR A 67 10.60 1.55 -13.53
C TYR A 67 10.90 0.88 -14.88
N PRO A 68 11.80 1.44 -15.72
CA PRO A 68 12.09 0.87 -17.04
C PRO A 68 12.50 -0.60 -16.99
N ALA A 69 11.82 -1.45 -17.75
CA ALA A 69 12.01 -2.91 -17.72
C ALA A 69 13.44 -3.38 -17.99
N HIS A 70 14.15 -2.67 -18.90
CA HIS A 70 15.51 -3.00 -19.28
C HIS A 70 16.56 -2.69 -18.21
N LEU A 71 16.19 -1.91 -17.18
CA LEU A 71 17.06 -1.58 -16.04
C LEU A 71 16.81 -2.50 -14.83
N VAL A 72 15.77 -3.33 -14.87
CA VAL A 72 15.52 -4.33 -13.84
C VAL A 72 16.23 -5.62 -14.25
N PRO A 73 17.23 -6.08 -13.50
CA PRO A 73 17.89 -7.34 -13.79
C PRO A 73 16.89 -8.50 -13.75
N ASP A 74 17.16 -9.53 -14.53
CA ASP A 74 16.40 -10.77 -14.39
C ASP A 74 16.72 -11.40 -13.03
N PRO A 75 15.73 -12.03 -12.38
CA PRO A 75 15.96 -12.69 -11.11
C PRO A 75 17.03 -13.77 -11.29
N ASP A 76 17.92 -13.88 -10.32
CA ASP A 76 18.96 -14.90 -10.30
C ASP A 76 18.32 -16.29 -10.27
N GLU A 77 18.72 -17.18 -11.20
CA GLU A 77 18.23 -18.56 -11.23
C GLU A 77 18.53 -19.32 -9.94
N GLU A 78 19.64 -19.01 -9.26
CA GLU A 78 19.99 -19.60 -7.97
C GLU A 78 18.97 -19.20 -6.89
N VAL A 79 18.52 -17.94 -6.89
CA VAL A 79 17.47 -17.44 -5.99
C VAL A 79 16.11 -18.02 -6.33
N LEU A 80 15.80 -18.22 -7.62
CA LEU A 80 14.54 -18.82 -8.07
C LEU A 80 14.51 -20.34 -7.97
N GLY A 81 15.66 -21.00 -8.12
CA GLY A 81 15.82 -22.47 -8.09
C GLY A 81 16.20 -23.04 -6.74
N GLY A 82 16.61 -22.18 -5.80
CA GLY A 82 16.83 -22.59 -4.42
C GLY A 82 15.57 -23.20 -3.84
N ALA A 83 15.68 -24.30 -3.13
CA ALA A 83 14.57 -24.86 -2.38
C ALA A 83 13.97 -23.75 -1.51
N TYR A 84 12.86 -23.21 -1.94
CA TYR A 84 12.03 -22.30 -1.15
C TYR A 84 11.46 -23.15 -0.01
N ASN A 85 12.29 -23.38 0.98
CA ASN A 85 11.83 -23.79 2.29
C ASN A 85 11.08 -22.58 2.81
N GLY A 86 9.79 -22.57 2.66
CA GLY A 86 8.85 -21.46 2.89
C GLY A 86 9.38 -20.34 3.78
N ILE A 87 8.91 -19.16 3.59
CA ILE A 87 9.19 -17.96 4.40
C ILE A 87 9.12 -18.24 5.93
N ASP A 88 8.61 -19.40 6.33
CA ASP A 88 8.28 -19.75 7.71
C ASP A 88 9.48 -20.09 8.61
N ASP A 89 10.62 -20.54 8.06
CA ASP A 89 11.68 -21.07 8.91
C ASP A 89 12.84 -20.10 9.21
N GLU A 90 12.99 -18.99 8.49
CA GLU A 90 14.10 -18.05 8.70
C GLU A 90 13.68 -16.61 8.98
N MET A 91 12.40 -16.31 8.99
CA MET A 91 11.99 -15.01 9.51
C MET A 91 12.08 -15.06 11.04
N GLU A 92 13.28 -14.77 11.55
CA GLU A 92 13.35 -14.26 12.92
C GLU A 92 12.20 -13.26 13.11
N PRO A 93 11.38 -13.43 14.14
CA PRO A 93 10.27 -12.50 14.37
C PRO A 93 10.86 -11.11 14.23
N PHE A 94 10.25 -10.28 13.36
CA PHE A 94 10.72 -8.92 13.06
C PHE A 94 10.93 -8.18 14.38
N THR A 95 12.12 -8.34 14.97
CA THR A 95 12.43 -7.84 16.29
C THR A 95 12.61 -6.33 16.31
N ARG A 96 12.55 -5.68 15.14
CA ARG A 96 12.44 -4.22 15.06
C ARG A 96 11.61 -3.81 13.85
N PRO A 97 10.29 -3.67 13.99
CA PRO A 97 9.60 -2.72 13.15
C PRO A 97 10.39 -1.42 13.25
N ALA A 98 10.52 -0.70 12.15
CA ALA A 98 11.21 0.57 12.14
C ALA A 98 10.61 1.45 13.26
N ASN A 99 11.26 1.47 14.43
CA ASN A 99 10.84 2.23 15.62
C ASN A 99 10.84 3.76 15.37
N HIS A 100 11.09 4.18 14.13
CA HIS A 100 11.13 5.55 13.68
C HIS A 100 9.87 6.01 12.93
N TYR A 101 8.93 5.09 12.62
CA TYR A 101 7.68 5.48 12.01
C TYR A 101 6.55 5.49 13.03
N PRO A 102 5.76 6.58 13.13
CA PRO A 102 4.64 6.70 14.07
C PRO A 102 3.44 5.85 13.66
N PHE A 103 3.66 4.75 13.00
CA PHE A 103 2.66 3.87 12.46
C PHE A 103 2.26 2.80 13.48
N GLN A 104 1.18 3.02 14.18
CA GLN A 104 0.51 1.96 14.94
C GLN A 104 -0.42 1.18 14.01
N GLY A 105 -0.47 -0.16 14.17
CA GLY A 105 -1.41 -1.03 13.45
C GLY A 105 -0.88 -1.55 12.12
N LEU A 106 0.44 -1.52 11.91
CA LEU A 106 1.08 -2.13 10.74
C LEU A 106 1.42 -3.61 10.96
N TYR A 107 1.23 -4.12 12.18
CA TYR A 107 1.55 -5.49 12.57
C TYR A 107 0.46 -6.05 13.48
N LYS A 108 0.17 -7.32 13.32
CA LYS A 108 -0.66 -8.14 14.20
C LYS A 108 -0.01 -9.51 14.30
N TYR A 109 0.41 -9.90 15.49
CA TYR A 109 1.05 -11.20 15.74
C TYR A 109 0.04 -12.31 16.03
N ALA A 110 -1.17 -11.95 16.50
CA ALA A 110 -2.25 -12.91 16.70
C ALA A 110 -2.87 -13.30 15.35
N GLU A 111 -3.29 -14.56 15.25
CA GLU A 111 -3.93 -15.08 14.04
C GLU A 111 -5.24 -14.35 13.68
N PRO A 112 -5.51 -14.10 12.40
CA PRO A 112 -4.55 -14.15 11.30
C PRO A 112 -3.52 -13.02 11.43
N ALA A 113 -2.24 -13.39 11.31
CA ALA A 113 -1.12 -12.46 11.46
C ALA A 113 -0.86 -11.70 10.17
N TYR A 114 -0.38 -10.47 10.31
CA TYR A 114 0.12 -9.68 9.18
C TYR A 114 1.22 -8.73 9.62
N GLY A 115 2.04 -8.30 8.69
CA GLY A 115 3.10 -7.34 8.97
C GLY A 115 3.55 -6.58 7.74
N CYS A 116 3.76 -5.29 7.91
CA CYS A 116 4.40 -4.45 6.91
C CYS A 116 5.90 -4.40 7.21
N TYR A 117 6.72 -5.12 6.46
CA TYR A 117 8.15 -5.25 6.76
C TYR A 117 9.04 -4.25 6.01
N ARG A 118 8.51 -3.61 4.97
CA ARG A 118 9.23 -2.56 4.26
C ARG A 118 8.29 -1.43 3.88
N ILE A 119 8.66 -0.20 4.25
CA ILE A 119 7.97 1.02 3.85
C ILE A 119 8.99 1.94 3.21
N THR A 120 8.65 2.47 2.06
CA THR A 120 9.47 3.42 1.32
C THR A 120 8.65 4.65 1.02
N ASP A 121 9.08 5.80 1.52
CA ASP A 121 8.57 7.12 1.16
C ASP A 121 9.70 7.97 0.57
N LEU A 122 9.33 9.05 -0.07
CA LEU A 122 10.26 9.98 -0.66
C LEU A 122 10.54 11.14 0.31
N ASN A 123 11.79 11.58 0.35
CA ASN A 123 12.16 12.74 1.13
C ASN A 123 11.63 14.03 0.49
N GLY A 124 11.21 14.99 1.34
CA GLY A 124 10.75 16.31 0.92
C GLY A 124 9.24 16.44 0.79
N PRO A 125 8.73 17.64 0.50
CA PRO A 125 7.31 17.95 0.54
C PRO A 125 6.54 17.65 -0.76
N THR A 126 7.26 17.24 -1.82
CA THR A 126 6.68 17.15 -3.16
C THR A 126 5.77 15.93 -3.34
N TYR A 127 6.18 14.78 -2.77
CA TYR A 127 5.52 13.50 -3.05
C TYR A 127 5.07 12.81 -1.76
N PRO A 128 3.77 12.83 -1.44
CA PRO A 128 3.22 12.13 -0.27
C PRO A 128 3.06 10.61 -0.51
N HIS A 129 3.57 10.12 -1.62
CA HIS A 129 3.48 8.73 -2.06
C HIS A 129 4.26 7.79 -1.14
N VAL A 130 3.66 6.66 -0.83
CA VAL A 130 4.30 5.60 -0.06
C VAL A 130 4.17 4.26 -0.77
N LYS A 131 5.24 3.49 -0.74
CA LYS A 131 5.23 2.09 -1.17
C LYS A 131 5.55 1.19 0.01
N ALA A 132 4.90 0.04 0.05
CA ALA A 132 5.14 -0.91 1.12
C ALA A 132 5.13 -2.34 0.59
N VAL A 133 5.83 -3.22 1.29
CA VAL A 133 5.74 -4.66 1.11
C VAL A 133 5.26 -5.25 2.41
N MET A 134 4.25 -6.10 2.34
CA MET A 134 3.63 -6.66 3.51
C MET A 134 3.34 -8.16 3.33
N TYR A 135 3.28 -8.83 4.46
CA TYR A 135 2.96 -10.23 4.59
C TYR A 135 1.62 -10.41 5.29
N ASN A 136 0.85 -11.36 4.82
CA ASN A 136 -0.35 -11.88 5.46
C ASN A 136 -0.25 -13.40 5.52
N ASN A 137 -0.52 -13.99 6.67
CA ASN A 137 -0.59 -15.46 6.80
C ASN A 137 -1.97 -16.03 6.43
N MET A 138 -2.83 -15.20 5.87
CA MET A 138 -4.12 -15.56 5.33
C MET A 138 -4.14 -15.25 3.83
N VAL A 139 -4.77 -16.10 3.04
CA VAL A 139 -5.02 -15.90 1.61
C VAL A 139 -6.47 -15.49 1.44
N THR A 140 -6.77 -14.53 0.57
CA THR A 140 -8.16 -14.16 0.26
C THR A 140 -8.90 -15.31 -0.41
N THR A 141 -10.20 -15.39 -0.15
CA THR A 141 -11.07 -16.41 -0.75
C THR A 141 -11.37 -16.12 -2.23
N ASP A 142 -11.31 -14.83 -2.61
CA ASP A 142 -11.60 -14.36 -3.97
C ASP A 142 -10.81 -13.06 -4.26
N ASP A 143 -10.51 -12.77 -5.53
CA ASP A 143 -9.76 -11.56 -5.95
C ASP A 143 -10.47 -10.24 -5.59
N SER A 144 -11.80 -10.26 -5.41
CA SER A 144 -12.59 -9.08 -5.02
C SER A 144 -12.58 -8.78 -3.53
N MET A 145 -12.14 -9.75 -2.72
CA MET A 145 -12.04 -9.61 -1.27
C MET A 145 -10.77 -8.87 -0.88
N ILE A 146 -10.81 -8.11 0.21
CA ILE A 146 -9.65 -7.39 0.77
C ILE A 146 -9.42 -7.85 2.21
N LEU A 147 -8.19 -8.26 2.52
CA LEU A 147 -7.83 -8.64 3.89
C LEU A 147 -7.78 -7.43 4.82
N TYR A 148 -8.13 -7.64 6.08
CA TYR A 148 -7.90 -6.65 7.13
C TYR A 148 -6.44 -6.19 7.16
N GLY A 149 -5.50 -7.16 7.06
CA GLY A 149 -4.06 -6.91 7.03
C GLY A 149 -3.59 -6.12 5.79
N GLU A 150 -4.37 -6.02 4.73
CA GLU A 150 -4.10 -5.12 3.59
C GLU A 150 -4.74 -3.76 3.80
N LEU A 151 -6.03 -3.73 4.13
CA LEU A 151 -6.83 -2.51 4.18
C LEU A 151 -6.40 -1.58 5.31
N PHE A 152 -6.28 -2.12 6.53
CA PHE A 152 -6.00 -1.30 7.70
C PHE A 152 -4.63 -0.62 7.65
N PRO A 153 -3.51 -1.32 7.30
CA PRO A 153 -2.21 -0.67 7.12
C PRO A 153 -2.21 0.43 6.04
N MET A 154 -2.87 0.22 4.89
CA MET A 154 -2.98 1.27 3.86
C MET A 154 -3.60 2.55 4.41
N VAL A 155 -4.72 2.43 5.13
CA VAL A 155 -5.40 3.58 5.74
C VAL A 155 -4.51 4.24 6.80
N ARG A 156 -3.79 3.45 7.61
CA ARG A 156 -2.87 3.98 8.64
C ARG A 156 -1.70 4.74 8.02
N ILE A 157 -1.15 4.25 6.91
CA ILE A 157 -0.09 4.93 6.17
C ILE A 157 -0.60 6.28 5.63
N MET A 158 -1.77 6.31 4.98
CA MET A 158 -2.38 7.56 4.48
C MET A 158 -2.60 8.59 5.59
N ILE A 159 -3.17 8.17 6.72
CA ILE A 159 -3.39 9.04 7.88
C ILE A 159 -2.06 9.64 8.33
N THR A 160 -1.01 8.84 8.41
CA THR A 160 0.29 9.32 8.87
C THR A 160 0.92 10.31 7.90
N GLN A 161 0.80 10.09 6.60
CA GLN A 161 1.29 11.06 5.62
C GLN A 161 0.56 12.41 5.75
N PHE A 162 -0.75 12.40 5.89
CA PHE A 162 -1.53 13.63 6.12
C PHE A 162 -1.24 14.31 7.47
N TRP A 163 -0.59 13.63 8.43
CA TRP A 163 -0.14 14.25 9.67
C TRP A 163 1.21 14.95 9.57
N LYS A 164 1.98 14.67 8.52
CA LYS A 164 3.27 15.33 8.31
C LYS A 164 3.06 16.76 7.85
N ALA A 165 3.59 17.74 8.59
CA ALA A 165 3.43 19.18 8.30
C ALA A 165 3.86 19.53 6.87
N GLN A 166 4.89 18.85 6.34
CA GLN A 166 5.37 19.04 4.98
C GLN A 166 4.33 18.71 3.90
N PHE A 167 3.29 17.92 4.23
CA PHE A 167 2.22 17.52 3.31
C PHE A 167 0.89 18.23 3.59
N ALA A 168 0.88 19.31 4.38
CA ALA A 168 -0.35 20.05 4.70
C ALA A 168 -1.07 20.65 3.47
N HIS A 169 -0.38 20.77 2.33
CA HIS A 169 -0.93 21.24 1.06
C HIS A 169 -1.33 20.11 0.10
N GLN A 170 -1.05 18.87 0.47
CA GLN A 170 -1.38 17.69 -0.35
C GLN A 170 -2.82 17.23 -0.08
N MET A 171 -3.58 16.97 -1.15
CA MET A 171 -4.98 16.54 -1.05
C MET A 171 -5.17 15.04 -1.35
N VAL A 172 -4.10 14.37 -1.76
CA VAL A 172 -4.09 12.91 -1.97
C VAL A 172 -2.81 12.34 -1.39
N SER A 173 -2.91 11.23 -0.68
CA SER A 173 -1.76 10.47 -0.17
C SER A 173 -1.84 9.04 -0.73
N PRO A 174 -1.26 8.79 -1.90
CA PRO A 174 -1.32 7.48 -2.52
C PRO A 174 -0.42 6.47 -1.83
N VAL A 175 -0.92 5.24 -1.74
CA VAL A 175 -0.18 4.09 -1.20
C VAL A 175 -0.18 2.96 -2.23
N LEU A 176 0.97 2.38 -2.50
CA LEU A 176 1.11 1.14 -3.28
C LEU A 176 1.67 0.06 -2.38
N ILE A 177 0.95 -1.04 -2.23
CA ILE A 177 1.46 -2.19 -1.49
C ILE A 177 1.66 -3.39 -2.39
N ILE A 178 2.71 -4.16 -2.11
CA ILE A 178 2.84 -5.55 -2.55
C ILE A 178 2.41 -6.40 -1.36
N SER A 179 1.32 -7.13 -1.50
CA SER A 179 0.78 -8.02 -0.48
C SER A 179 1.16 -9.46 -0.80
N LEU A 180 1.92 -10.08 0.09
CA LEU A 180 2.36 -11.46 0.01
C LEU A 180 1.46 -12.32 0.93
N MET A 181 0.94 -13.43 0.40
CA MET A 181 -0.03 -14.32 1.07
C MET A 181 0.36 -15.77 0.79
N GLY A 182 1.33 -16.30 1.54
CA GLY A 182 1.94 -17.60 1.22
C GLY A 182 2.56 -17.58 -0.17
N PHE A 183 2.14 -18.49 -1.05
CA PHE A 183 2.59 -18.54 -2.46
C PHE A 183 1.77 -17.66 -3.42
N LYS A 184 0.93 -16.79 -2.91
CA LYS A 184 0.18 -15.83 -3.71
C LYS A 184 0.59 -14.41 -3.38
N ALA A 185 0.49 -13.53 -4.37
CA ALA A 185 0.75 -12.11 -4.16
C ALA A 185 -0.11 -11.25 -5.08
N ARG A 186 -0.35 -10.02 -4.65
CA ARG A 186 -0.97 -8.98 -5.50
C ARG A 186 -0.39 -7.61 -5.19
N VAL A 187 -0.60 -6.67 -6.10
CA VAL A 187 -0.30 -5.27 -5.89
C VAL A 187 -1.61 -4.52 -5.69
N ILE A 188 -1.65 -3.63 -4.72
CA ILE A 188 -2.82 -2.79 -4.45
C ILE A 188 -2.38 -1.33 -4.43
N GLU A 189 -2.99 -0.51 -5.28
CA GLU A 189 -2.94 0.94 -5.15
C GLU A 189 -4.14 1.42 -4.34
N ALA A 190 -3.92 2.32 -3.40
CA ALA A 190 -5.02 2.96 -2.68
C ALA A 190 -4.79 4.45 -2.53
N TYR A 191 -5.88 5.23 -2.58
CA TYR A 191 -5.86 6.67 -2.34
C TYR A 191 -7.23 7.16 -1.88
N PHE A 192 -7.22 8.24 -1.09
CA PHE A 192 -8.43 8.89 -0.61
C PHE A 192 -8.65 10.18 -1.37
N LYS A 193 -9.81 10.31 -2.03
CA LYS A 193 -10.18 11.46 -2.84
C LYS A 193 -11.70 11.63 -2.85
N ASN A 194 -12.18 12.86 -2.75
CA ASN A 194 -13.62 13.15 -2.77
C ASN A 194 -14.42 12.32 -1.76
N GLN A 195 -13.91 12.18 -0.55
CA GLN A 195 -14.48 11.40 0.55
C GLN A 195 -14.64 9.89 0.26
N ILE A 196 -14.03 9.38 -0.80
CA ILE A 196 -14.04 7.97 -1.18
C ILE A 196 -12.63 7.42 -1.05
N LEU A 197 -12.49 6.31 -0.35
CA LEU A 197 -11.27 5.52 -0.40
C LEU A 197 -11.33 4.58 -1.60
N ALA A 198 -10.53 4.85 -2.61
CA ALA A 198 -10.36 3.95 -3.74
C ALA A 198 -9.30 2.90 -3.37
N VAL A 199 -9.63 1.62 -3.55
CA VAL A 199 -8.72 0.48 -3.38
C VAL A 199 -8.70 -0.28 -4.69
N ARG A 200 -7.53 -0.40 -5.30
CA ARG A 200 -7.35 -0.90 -6.65
C ARG A 200 -6.43 -2.12 -6.67
N PRO A 201 -6.95 -3.32 -6.37
CA PRO A 201 -6.16 -4.54 -6.39
C PRO A 201 -5.89 -5.00 -7.84
N THR A 202 -4.76 -5.65 -8.07
CA THR A 202 -4.58 -6.53 -9.22
C THR A 202 -5.27 -7.86 -8.95
N LYS A 203 -5.37 -8.71 -9.98
CA LYS A 203 -5.59 -10.15 -9.78
C LYS A 203 -4.48 -10.75 -8.91
N MET A 204 -4.75 -11.92 -8.34
CA MET A 204 -3.71 -12.71 -7.68
C MET A 204 -2.71 -13.25 -8.70
N TYR A 205 -1.44 -13.19 -8.33
CA TYR A 205 -0.33 -13.86 -9.00
C TYR A 205 0.07 -15.09 -8.19
N ASP A 206 0.28 -16.19 -8.88
CA ASP A 206 0.68 -17.47 -8.27
C ASP A 206 2.19 -17.61 -8.33
N PHE A 207 2.79 -17.91 -7.19
CA PHE A 207 4.22 -18.16 -7.00
C PHE A 207 4.48 -19.57 -6.43
N THR A 208 3.51 -20.47 -6.51
CA THR A 208 3.70 -21.91 -6.20
C THR A 208 4.85 -22.50 -7.01
N HIS A 209 5.04 -21.97 -8.21
CA HIS A 209 6.21 -22.23 -9.05
C HIS A 209 6.90 -20.88 -9.38
N ALA A 210 8.19 -20.95 -9.74
CA ALA A 210 8.96 -19.78 -10.14
C ALA A 210 8.20 -18.97 -11.22
N ASN A 211 7.96 -17.69 -10.94
CA ASN A 211 7.26 -16.76 -11.82
C ASN A 211 8.09 -15.47 -12.02
N PRO A 212 9.22 -15.58 -12.76
CA PRO A 212 10.15 -14.46 -12.92
C PRO A 212 9.48 -13.24 -13.57
N ALA A 213 8.54 -13.44 -14.47
CA ALA A 213 7.83 -12.34 -15.14
C ALA A 213 6.98 -11.52 -14.15
N ALA A 214 6.22 -12.17 -13.26
CA ALA A 214 5.44 -11.49 -12.24
C ALA A 214 6.36 -10.81 -11.21
N PHE A 215 7.44 -11.48 -10.81
CA PHE A 215 8.42 -10.90 -9.88
C PHE A 215 9.05 -9.63 -10.46
N LYS A 216 9.55 -9.70 -11.70
CA LYS A 216 10.13 -8.55 -12.40
C LYS A 216 9.13 -7.40 -12.53
N MET A 217 7.87 -7.69 -12.86
CA MET A 217 6.80 -6.70 -12.91
C MET A 217 6.57 -6.04 -11.56
N PHE A 218 6.52 -6.81 -10.47
CA PHE A 218 6.36 -6.24 -9.11
C PHE A 218 7.51 -5.30 -8.75
N VAL A 219 8.76 -5.73 -9.06
CA VAL A 219 9.95 -4.89 -8.85
C VAL A 219 9.86 -3.59 -9.67
N GLN A 220 9.45 -3.64 -10.94
CA GLN A 220 9.27 -2.46 -11.76
C GLN A 220 8.32 -1.43 -11.13
N TRP A 221 7.14 -1.86 -10.69
CA TRP A 221 6.17 -0.97 -10.08
C TRP A 221 6.59 -0.49 -8.68
N TYR A 222 7.32 -1.33 -7.95
CA TYR A 222 7.87 -0.92 -6.65
C TYR A 222 8.99 0.10 -6.79
N MET A 223 9.89 -0.06 -7.75
CA MET A 223 11.03 0.83 -7.97
C MET A 223 10.69 2.09 -8.77
N GLY A 224 9.57 2.09 -9.46
CA GLY A 224 9.20 3.18 -10.37
C GLY A 224 8.88 4.50 -9.68
N PRO A 225 8.79 5.61 -10.40
CA PRO A 225 8.57 6.93 -9.83
C PRO A 225 7.11 7.17 -9.41
N PRO A 226 6.88 8.13 -8.48
CA PRO A 226 5.56 8.68 -8.24
C PRO A 226 5.09 9.49 -9.43
N VAL A 227 3.80 9.48 -9.70
CA VAL A 227 3.14 10.27 -10.75
C VAL A 227 1.79 10.79 -10.24
N GLY A 228 1.10 11.57 -11.05
CA GLY A 228 -0.22 12.11 -10.72
C GLY A 228 -0.17 13.38 -9.86
N ASP A 229 -1.24 14.15 -9.93
CA ASP A 229 -1.40 15.37 -9.14
C ASP A 229 -2.00 15.04 -7.77
N THR A 230 -1.29 15.42 -6.72
CA THR A 230 -1.69 15.20 -5.34
C THR A 230 -2.09 16.50 -4.61
N ILE A 231 -1.96 17.65 -5.28
CA ILE A 231 -2.20 18.98 -4.69
C ILE A 231 -3.64 19.44 -4.94
N GLN A 232 -4.20 19.19 -6.12
CA GLN A 232 -5.50 19.70 -6.48
C GLN A 232 -6.63 18.78 -5.98
N PRO A 233 -7.60 19.32 -5.24
CA PRO A 233 -8.90 18.69 -5.10
C PRO A 233 -9.55 18.73 -6.48
N SER A 234 -9.80 17.60 -7.08
CA SER A 234 -10.56 17.55 -8.36
C SER A 234 -12.04 17.64 -8.09
#